data_e406049bd82020e0c94a8c749d3bac07
#
_entry.id   e406049bd82020e0c94a8c749d3bac07
#
_cell.length_a   1.000
_cell.length_b   1.000
_cell.length_c   1.000
_cell.angle_alpha   90.00
_cell.angle_beta   90.00
_cell.angle_gamma   90.00
#
_symmetry.space_group_name_H-M   'P 1'
#
loop_
_entity.id
_entity.type
_entity.pdbx_description
1 polymer ?
#
loop_
_entity_poly.entity_id
_entity_poly.type
_entity_poly.pdbx_seq_one_letter_code
_entity_poly.pdbx_strand_id
1 'polypeptide(L)'
;KVLSKIIKGKQKFPKNEFEKLKIAFPCIISSVRDFAEYIQLEKGLFDLIIVDEASQVSIAQAFPALIRAKKILVLGDKKQFSNLQSYQATSLVNNTFVNELRKVFKKNISAESDKLIRLDTFNVKTSILDFFQNIANFDTRLKKHTRGYPEHIAYCSKTFYNNDLQAIRLRAKPISEVIKFDL
;
A
#
# COMPACT_ATOMS: atom_id res chain seq x y z
N LYS A 1 28.83 8.92 -7.30
CA LYS A 1 29.78 7.84 -6.88
C LYS A 1 29.25 7.05 -5.66
N VAL A 2 28.72 7.71 -4.59
CA VAL A 2 28.20 7.02 -3.39
C VAL A 2 27.02 6.12 -3.72
N LEU A 3 26.00 6.61 -4.41
CA LEU A 3 24.83 5.84 -4.86
C LEU A 3 25.21 4.57 -5.62
N SER A 4 26.16 4.68 -6.56
CA SER A 4 26.62 3.54 -7.35
C SER A 4 27.31 2.47 -6.50
N LYS A 5 28.05 2.85 -5.45
CA LYS A 5 28.68 1.90 -4.52
C LYS A 5 27.63 1.19 -3.65
N ILE A 6 26.62 1.91 -3.16
CA ILE A 6 25.55 1.37 -2.32
C ILE A 6 24.73 0.34 -3.11
N ILE A 7 24.29 0.68 -4.32
CA ILE A 7 23.51 -0.22 -5.18
C ILE A 7 24.32 -1.46 -5.56
N LYS A 8 25.58 -1.28 -5.99
CA LYS A 8 26.45 -2.41 -6.36
C LYS A 8 26.79 -3.30 -5.16
N GLY A 9 27.01 -2.70 -3.99
CA GLY A 9 27.36 -3.43 -2.76
C GLY A 9 26.17 -3.97 -1.98
N LYS A 10 24.92 -3.73 -2.41
CA LYS A 10 23.69 -4.05 -1.66
C LYS A 10 23.75 -3.61 -0.19
N GLN A 11 24.34 -2.45 0.05
CA GLN A 11 24.51 -1.90 1.40
C GLN A 11 23.44 -0.86 1.68
N LYS A 12 23.07 -0.74 2.95
CA LYS A 12 22.20 0.37 3.40
C LYS A 12 22.91 1.70 3.27
N PHE A 13 22.13 2.75 3.01
CA PHE A 13 22.68 4.11 3.02
C PHE A 13 23.28 4.44 4.38
N PRO A 14 24.54 4.92 4.45
CA PRO A 14 25.09 5.48 5.66
C PRO A 14 24.22 6.65 6.14
N LYS A 15 24.02 6.77 7.45
CA LYS A 15 23.09 7.77 8.03
C LYS A 15 23.38 9.20 7.54
N ASN A 16 24.65 9.62 7.60
CA ASN A 16 25.04 10.96 7.18
C ASN A 16 24.80 11.24 5.69
N GLU A 17 25.01 10.25 4.84
CA GLU A 17 24.76 10.39 3.40
C GLU A 17 23.25 10.39 3.09
N PHE A 18 22.46 9.64 3.86
CA PHE A 18 21.01 9.62 3.71
C PHE A 18 20.37 10.95 4.12
N GLU A 19 20.84 11.60 5.18
CA GLU A 19 20.37 12.92 5.57
C GLU A 19 20.64 13.98 4.47
N LYS A 20 21.84 13.96 3.89
CA LYS A 20 22.15 14.83 2.73
C LYS A 20 21.25 14.53 1.54
N LEU A 21 20.95 13.25 1.30
CA LEU A 21 20.07 12.84 0.22
C LEU A 21 18.65 13.39 0.41
N LYS A 22 18.10 13.33 1.63
CA LYS A 22 16.76 13.86 1.94
C LYS A 22 16.65 15.37 1.70
N ILE A 23 17.71 16.13 2.00
CA ILE A 23 17.74 17.56 1.75
C ILE A 23 17.71 17.85 0.24
N ALA A 24 18.52 17.12 -0.53
CA ALA A 24 18.61 17.32 -1.97
C ALA A 24 17.38 16.75 -2.73
N PHE A 25 16.81 15.67 -2.23
CA PHE A 25 15.68 14.95 -2.82
C PHE A 25 14.63 14.67 -1.74
N PRO A 26 13.72 15.63 -1.48
CA PRO A 26 12.73 15.50 -0.41
C PRO A 26 11.65 14.44 -0.71
N CYS A 27 11.56 13.99 -1.95
CA CYS A 27 10.66 12.92 -2.37
C CYS A 27 11.48 11.76 -2.95
N ILE A 28 11.22 10.53 -2.45
CA ILE A 28 11.86 9.29 -2.90
C ILE A 28 10.75 8.34 -3.32
N ILE A 29 10.85 7.80 -4.53
CA ILE A 29 9.95 6.75 -5.04
C ILE A 29 10.73 5.45 -5.06
N SER A 30 10.15 4.40 -4.49
CA SER A 30 10.81 3.10 -4.38
C SER A 30 9.78 1.97 -4.31
N SER A 31 10.18 0.76 -4.69
CA SER A 31 9.42 -0.44 -4.34
C SER A 31 9.48 -0.69 -2.82
N VAL A 32 8.49 -1.39 -2.27
CA VAL A 32 8.48 -1.76 -0.83
C VAL A 32 9.74 -2.55 -0.46
N ARG A 33 10.18 -3.44 -1.34
CA ARG A 33 11.37 -4.28 -1.15
C ARG A 33 12.64 -3.44 -1.10
N ASP A 34 12.86 -2.60 -2.11
CA ASP A 34 14.09 -1.80 -2.20
C ASP A 34 14.16 -0.79 -1.06
N PHE A 35 13.02 -0.22 -0.69
CA PHE A 35 12.92 0.66 0.46
C PHE A 35 13.36 -0.05 1.76
N ALA A 36 12.89 -1.28 1.99
CA ALA A 36 13.27 -2.06 3.16
C ALA A 36 14.75 -2.48 3.15
N GLU A 37 15.30 -2.77 1.96
CA GLU A 37 16.68 -3.22 1.77
C GLU A 37 17.69 -2.09 1.97
N TYR A 38 17.46 -0.93 1.33
CA TYR A 38 18.47 0.15 1.28
C TYR A 38 18.31 1.23 2.35
N ILE A 39 17.13 1.44 2.88
CA ILE A 39 16.88 2.45 3.90
C ILE A 39 17.04 1.85 5.30
N GLN A 40 17.67 2.57 6.20
CA GLN A 40 17.84 2.13 7.59
C GLN A 40 16.50 1.96 8.29
N LEU A 41 16.40 0.98 9.19
CA LEU A 41 15.21 0.78 10.02
C LEU A 41 15.26 1.75 11.21
N GLU A 42 14.74 2.94 11.00
CA GLU A 42 14.66 3.98 12.02
C GLU A 42 13.24 4.54 12.06
N LYS A 43 12.65 4.57 13.25
CA LYS A 43 11.27 5.03 13.43
C LYS A 43 11.15 6.52 13.11
N GLY A 44 10.15 6.88 12.29
CA GLY A 44 9.84 8.27 11.98
C GLY A 44 10.88 8.98 11.11
N LEU A 45 11.67 8.22 10.34
CA LEU A 45 12.69 8.74 9.44
C LEU A 45 12.12 9.66 8.34
N PHE A 46 10.86 9.42 7.92
CA PHE A 46 10.13 10.21 6.95
C PHE A 46 8.93 10.90 7.61
N ASP A 47 8.62 12.10 7.17
CA ASP A 47 7.43 12.82 7.65
C ASP A 47 6.15 12.16 7.15
N LEU A 48 6.15 11.68 5.90
CA LEU A 48 5.03 11.02 5.26
C LEU A 48 5.51 9.88 4.38
N ILE A 49 4.85 8.73 4.49
CA ILE A 49 4.94 7.65 3.50
C ILE A 49 3.59 7.53 2.82
N ILE A 50 3.59 7.56 1.49
CA ILE A 50 2.43 7.32 0.65
C ILE A 50 2.57 5.93 0.05
N VAL A 51 1.57 5.08 0.27
CA VAL A 51 1.49 3.75 -0.34
C VAL A 51 0.40 3.77 -1.39
N ASP A 52 0.80 3.66 -2.64
CA ASP A 52 -0.14 3.52 -3.76
C ASP A 52 -0.39 2.04 -4.07
N GLU A 53 -1.53 1.72 -4.66
CA GLU A 53 -1.98 0.34 -4.95
C GLU A 53 -1.94 -0.58 -3.70
N ALA A 54 -2.33 -0.05 -2.55
CA ALA A 54 -2.19 -0.72 -1.26
C ALA A 54 -3.03 -1.99 -1.10
N SER A 55 -3.97 -2.25 -1.99
CA SER A 55 -4.70 -3.53 -2.08
C SER A 55 -3.82 -4.70 -2.54
N GLN A 56 -2.70 -4.41 -3.19
CA GLN A 56 -1.80 -5.40 -3.79
C GLN A 56 -0.65 -5.84 -2.87
N VAL A 57 -0.43 -5.16 -1.76
CA VAL A 57 0.70 -5.42 -0.85
C VAL A 57 0.18 -5.80 0.52
N SER A 58 0.72 -6.89 1.09
CA SER A 58 0.34 -7.31 2.44
C SER A 58 0.94 -6.40 3.51
N ILE A 59 0.21 -6.25 4.62
CA ILE A 59 0.70 -5.46 5.76
C ILE A 59 2.00 -6.03 6.33
N ALA A 60 2.15 -7.34 6.38
CA ALA A 60 3.35 -7.99 6.89
C ALA A 60 4.59 -7.64 6.06
N GLN A 61 4.46 -7.57 4.73
CA GLN A 61 5.55 -7.17 3.83
C GLN A 61 5.89 -5.68 3.94
N ALA A 62 4.87 -4.84 4.08
CA ALA A 62 5.05 -3.39 4.08
C ALA A 62 5.45 -2.81 5.44
N PHE A 63 5.18 -3.51 6.53
CA PHE A 63 5.38 -2.99 7.88
C PHE A 63 6.79 -2.43 8.13
N PRO A 64 7.88 -3.06 7.69
CA PRO A 64 9.22 -2.49 7.84
C PRO A 64 9.37 -1.12 7.15
N ALA A 65 8.67 -0.88 6.05
CA ALA A 65 8.65 0.43 5.41
C ALA A 65 7.81 1.43 6.23
N LEU A 66 6.61 1.01 6.65
CA LEU A 66 5.64 1.88 7.31
C LEU A 66 6.13 2.40 8.68
N ILE A 67 6.88 1.60 9.44
CA ILE A 67 7.42 2.03 10.75
C ILE A 67 8.39 3.22 10.64
N ARG A 68 8.95 3.47 9.45
CA ARG A 68 9.82 4.60 9.16
C ARG A 68 9.07 5.92 8.98
N ALA A 69 7.75 5.91 8.98
CA ALA A 69 6.91 7.08 8.79
C ALA A 69 6.44 7.70 10.11
N LYS A 70 6.32 9.02 10.14
CA LYS A 70 5.54 9.74 11.16
C LYS A 70 4.04 9.74 10.82
N LYS A 71 3.72 9.84 9.52
CA LYS A 71 2.36 9.78 8.98
C LYS A 71 2.32 8.84 7.78
N ILE A 72 1.18 8.20 7.57
CA ILE A 72 0.97 7.23 6.49
C ILE A 72 -0.29 7.63 5.74
N LEU A 73 -0.18 7.71 4.40
CA LEU A 73 -1.30 7.84 3.50
C LEU A 73 -1.38 6.57 2.64
N VAL A 74 -2.54 5.93 2.68
CA VAL A 74 -2.79 4.67 1.96
C VAL A 74 -3.79 4.95 0.84
N LEU A 75 -3.39 4.66 -0.38
CA LEU A 75 -4.21 4.80 -1.58
C LEU A 75 -4.44 3.42 -2.19
N GLY A 76 -5.66 3.13 -2.57
CA GLY A 76 -6.00 1.84 -3.17
C GLY A 76 -7.49 1.67 -3.40
N ASP A 77 -7.83 0.59 -4.07
CA ASP A 77 -9.21 0.26 -4.40
C ASP A 77 -9.47 -1.23 -4.17
N LYS A 78 -10.41 -1.55 -3.28
CA LYS A 78 -10.80 -2.95 -2.98
C LYS A 78 -11.50 -3.67 -4.12
N LYS A 79 -12.04 -2.93 -5.08
CA LYS A 79 -12.74 -3.48 -6.24
C LYS A 79 -11.81 -3.78 -7.41
N GLN A 80 -10.59 -3.26 -7.35
CA GLN A 80 -9.53 -3.60 -8.27
C GLN A 80 -8.77 -4.84 -7.82
N PHE A 81 -7.70 -5.17 -8.52
CA PHE A 81 -6.92 -6.37 -8.31
C PHE A 81 -6.44 -6.49 -6.85
N SER A 82 -6.79 -7.57 -6.19
CA SER A 82 -6.28 -7.89 -4.85
C SER A 82 -4.98 -8.69 -4.95
N ASN A 83 -4.18 -8.66 -3.90
CA ASN A 83 -2.89 -9.36 -3.85
C ASN A 83 -3.06 -10.89 -3.94
N LEU A 84 -2.96 -11.44 -5.15
CA LEU A 84 -3.00 -12.89 -5.39
C LEU A 84 -1.80 -13.64 -4.80
N GLN A 85 -0.66 -12.99 -4.57
CA GLN A 85 0.52 -13.63 -3.98
C GLN A 85 0.28 -14.07 -2.53
N SER A 86 -0.67 -13.46 -1.84
CA SER A 86 -1.04 -13.86 -0.49
C SER A 86 -1.65 -15.26 -0.41
N TYR A 87 -2.20 -15.76 -1.51
CA TYR A 87 -2.69 -17.15 -1.59
C TYR A 87 -1.58 -18.21 -1.59
N GLN A 88 -0.35 -17.81 -1.91
CA GLN A 88 0.80 -18.73 -1.91
C GLN A 88 1.33 -19.03 -0.49
N ALA A 89 1.04 -18.19 0.48
CA ALA A 89 1.38 -18.47 1.86
C ALA A 89 0.48 -19.59 2.39
N THR A 90 1.07 -20.75 2.69
CA THR A 90 0.32 -21.85 3.30
C THR A 90 -0.31 -21.37 4.61
N SER A 91 -1.49 -21.91 4.92
CA SER A 91 -2.18 -21.59 6.18
C SER A 91 -1.31 -21.91 7.41
N LEU A 92 -0.49 -22.95 7.33
CA LEU A 92 0.44 -23.35 8.38
C LEU A 92 1.48 -22.26 8.67
N VAL A 93 2.16 -21.75 7.64
CA VAL A 93 3.18 -20.70 7.79
C VAL A 93 2.57 -19.42 8.35
N ASN A 94 1.41 -19.03 7.83
CA ASN A 94 0.72 -17.84 8.33
C ASN A 94 0.29 -17.99 9.80
N ASN A 95 -0.26 -19.15 10.19
CA ASN A 95 -0.67 -19.41 11.56
C ASN A 95 0.53 -19.45 12.52
N THR A 96 1.66 -20.02 12.11
CA THR A 96 2.89 -20.01 12.88
C THR A 96 3.36 -18.58 13.13
N PHE A 97 3.39 -17.74 12.09
CA PHE A 97 3.75 -16.32 12.20
C PHE A 97 2.83 -15.57 13.16
N VAL A 98 1.51 -15.69 13.00
CA VAL A 98 0.53 -15.02 13.88
C VAL A 98 0.65 -15.50 15.32
N ASN A 99 0.89 -16.78 15.55
CA ASN A 99 1.09 -17.32 16.90
C ASN A 99 2.35 -16.80 17.58
N GLU A 100 3.45 -16.65 16.85
CA GLU A 100 4.67 -16.03 17.37
C GLU A 100 4.44 -14.55 17.70
N LEU A 101 3.74 -13.79 16.84
CA LEU A 101 3.35 -12.43 17.14
C LEU A 101 2.49 -12.31 18.40
N ARG A 102 1.53 -13.22 18.59
CA ARG A 102 0.69 -13.26 19.82
C ARG A 102 1.52 -13.50 21.07
N LYS A 103 2.52 -14.39 21.02
CA LYS A 103 3.43 -14.62 22.16
C LYS A 103 4.20 -13.37 22.53
N VAL A 104 4.81 -12.70 21.53
CA VAL A 104 5.57 -11.47 21.74
C VAL A 104 4.66 -10.36 22.27
N PHE A 105 3.45 -10.24 21.71
CA PHE A 105 2.48 -9.24 22.13
C PHE A 105 2.05 -9.43 23.60
N LYS A 106 1.66 -10.66 23.98
CA LYS A 106 1.27 -10.98 25.35
C LYS A 106 2.38 -10.73 26.38
N LYS A 107 3.64 -10.90 25.95
CA LYS A 107 4.81 -10.65 26.82
C LYS A 107 5.03 -9.16 27.09
N ASN A 108 4.71 -8.29 26.12
CA ASN A 108 5.09 -6.88 26.17
C ASN A 108 3.92 -5.92 26.41
N ILE A 109 2.69 -6.37 26.25
CA ILE A 109 1.49 -5.52 26.35
C ILE A 109 0.43 -6.28 27.15
N SER A 110 -0.11 -5.63 28.18
CA SER A 110 -1.25 -6.17 28.95
C SER A 110 -2.43 -6.44 28.00
N ALA A 111 -2.95 -7.66 28.08
CA ALA A 111 -3.92 -8.21 27.14
C ALA A 111 -5.31 -7.60 27.33
N GLU A 112 -5.60 -6.49 26.66
CA GLU A 112 -6.97 -6.08 26.37
C GLU A 112 -7.43 -6.80 25.10
N SER A 113 -8.61 -7.40 25.14
CA SER A 113 -9.18 -8.25 24.09
C SER A 113 -9.21 -7.58 22.70
N ASP A 114 -9.53 -6.29 22.63
CA ASP A 114 -9.67 -5.57 21.36
C ASP A 114 -8.34 -5.37 20.61
N LYS A 115 -7.23 -5.29 21.34
CA LYS A 115 -5.89 -5.21 20.74
C LYS A 115 -5.45 -6.53 20.13
N LEU A 116 -5.89 -7.66 20.70
CA LEU A 116 -5.60 -9.00 20.16
C LEU A 116 -6.32 -9.27 18.84
N ILE A 117 -7.57 -8.79 18.68
CA ILE A 117 -8.32 -8.91 17.43
C ILE A 117 -7.59 -8.20 16.28
N ARG A 118 -7.04 -7.02 16.55
CA ARG A 118 -6.23 -6.28 15.54
C ARG A 118 -4.96 -7.00 15.14
N LEU A 119 -4.36 -7.77 16.07
CA LEU A 119 -3.17 -8.56 15.77
C LEU A 119 -3.43 -9.65 14.73
N ASP A 120 -4.62 -10.25 14.73
CA ASP A 120 -4.99 -11.30 13.78
C ASP A 120 -5.10 -10.79 12.34
N THR A 121 -5.33 -9.49 12.16
CA THR A 121 -5.29 -8.85 10.84
C THR A 121 -3.87 -8.58 10.35
N PHE A 122 -2.86 -8.64 11.23
CA PHE A 122 -1.46 -8.44 10.88
C PHE A 122 -0.82 -9.71 10.34
N ASN A 123 -1.16 -10.07 9.13
CA ASN A 123 -0.74 -11.32 8.50
C ASN A 123 -0.40 -11.12 7.01
N VAL A 124 0.12 -12.16 6.37
CA VAL A 124 0.53 -12.10 4.95
C VAL A 124 -0.64 -12.07 3.97
N LYS A 125 -1.87 -12.36 4.42
CA LYS A 125 -3.08 -12.38 3.59
C LYS A 125 -3.88 -11.07 3.66
N THR A 126 -3.61 -10.23 4.64
CA THR A 126 -4.29 -8.93 4.80
C THR A 126 -3.53 -7.86 4.04
N SER A 127 -4.21 -7.14 3.15
CA SER A 127 -3.61 -6.02 2.44
C SER A 127 -3.38 -4.81 3.36
N ILE A 128 -2.47 -3.92 2.97
CA ILE A 128 -2.28 -2.64 3.67
C ILE A 128 -3.61 -1.88 3.73
N LEU A 129 -4.34 -1.86 2.63
CA LEU A 129 -5.61 -1.13 2.54
C LEU A 129 -6.64 -1.67 3.55
N ASP A 130 -6.79 -3.00 3.64
CA ASP A 130 -7.71 -3.62 4.60
C ASP A 130 -7.29 -3.39 6.04
N PHE A 131 -6.00 -3.48 6.32
CA PHE A 131 -5.47 -3.23 7.65
C PHE A 131 -5.73 -1.79 8.10
N PHE A 132 -5.41 -0.80 7.24
CA PHE A 132 -5.55 0.60 7.59
C PHE A 132 -7.00 1.08 7.66
N GLN A 133 -7.93 0.48 6.96
CA GLN A 133 -9.36 0.82 7.12
C GLN A 133 -9.88 0.64 8.54
N ASN A 134 -9.29 -0.27 9.32
CA ASN A 134 -9.69 -0.52 10.70
C ASN A 134 -9.02 0.42 11.72
N ILE A 135 -7.97 1.13 11.33
CA ILE A 135 -7.16 1.95 12.25
C ILE A 135 -6.94 3.39 11.77
N ALA A 136 -7.36 3.73 10.56
CA ALA A 136 -7.16 5.07 10.00
C ALA A 136 -7.98 6.11 10.78
N ASN A 137 -7.38 7.29 10.98
CA ASN A 137 -8.06 8.44 11.58
C ASN A 137 -9.03 9.10 10.61
N PHE A 138 -8.82 8.90 9.32
CA PHE A 138 -9.62 9.48 8.24
C PHE A 138 -9.69 8.50 7.07
N ASP A 139 -10.88 8.30 6.52
CA ASP A 139 -11.13 7.51 5.32
C ASP A 139 -12.04 8.30 4.39
N THR A 140 -11.71 8.30 3.10
CA THR A 140 -12.53 8.95 2.07
C THR A 140 -12.44 8.20 0.75
N ARG A 141 -13.50 8.29 -0.04
CA ARG A 141 -13.56 7.71 -1.37
C ARG A 141 -13.56 8.80 -2.43
N LEU A 142 -12.67 8.66 -3.42
CA LEU A 142 -12.68 9.50 -4.60
C LEU A 142 -13.80 9.04 -5.54
N LYS A 143 -14.74 9.92 -5.84
CA LYS A 143 -15.91 9.62 -6.70
C LYS A 143 -15.76 10.13 -8.12
N LYS A 144 -14.92 11.14 -8.34
CA LYS A 144 -14.71 11.76 -9.67
C LYS A 144 -13.63 11.01 -10.44
N HIS A 145 -13.98 10.49 -11.59
CA HIS A 145 -13.10 9.74 -12.48
C HIS A 145 -12.67 10.61 -13.67
N THR A 146 -11.37 10.85 -13.81
CA THR A 146 -10.81 11.76 -14.83
C THR A 146 -10.21 11.04 -16.03
N ARG A 147 -9.86 9.74 -15.91
CA ARG A 147 -9.12 8.98 -16.93
C ARG A 147 -10.02 8.43 -18.03
N GLY A 148 -11.16 7.85 -17.65
CA GLY A 148 -12.07 7.16 -18.57
C GLY A 148 -13.22 8.04 -19.06
N TYR A 149 -13.75 7.69 -20.21
CA TYR A 149 -14.96 8.30 -20.75
C TYR A 149 -16.23 7.81 -20.01
N PRO A 150 -17.34 8.60 -20.06
CA PRO A 150 -18.57 8.24 -19.35
C PRO A 150 -19.08 6.83 -19.62
N GLU A 151 -18.99 6.35 -20.84
CA GLU A 151 -19.53 5.04 -21.23
C GLU A 151 -18.80 3.88 -20.56
N HIS A 152 -17.47 3.95 -20.48
CA HIS A 152 -16.65 2.95 -19.78
C HIS A 152 -16.91 3.00 -18.27
N ILE A 153 -17.00 4.21 -17.74
CA ILE A 153 -17.18 4.41 -16.29
C ILE A 153 -18.60 4.08 -15.85
N ALA A 154 -19.61 4.31 -16.68
CA ALA A 154 -20.99 3.97 -16.35
C ALA A 154 -21.18 2.47 -16.06
N TYR A 155 -20.58 1.60 -16.86
CA TYR A 155 -20.60 0.16 -16.62
C TYR A 155 -19.92 -0.20 -15.29
N CYS A 156 -18.69 0.26 -15.09
CA CYS A 156 -17.94 0.00 -13.87
C CYS A 156 -18.64 0.56 -12.63
N SER A 157 -19.16 1.78 -12.73
CA SER A 157 -19.88 2.45 -11.66
C SER A 157 -21.11 1.64 -11.23
N LYS A 158 -21.92 1.21 -12.18
CA LYS A 158 -23.11 0.40 -11.93
C LYS A 158 -22.79 -0.97 -11.34
N THR A 159 -21.77 -1.65 -11.90
CA THR A 159 -21.50 -3.05 -11.55
C THR A 159 -20.73 -3.19 -10.24
N PHE A 160 -19.77 -2.30 -9.96
CA PHE A 160 -18.81 -2.47 -8.86
C PHE A 160 -18.89 -1.38 -7.79
N TYR A 161 -19.41 -0.20 -8.11
CA TYR A 161 -19.34 0.97 -7.23
C TYR A 161 -20.69 1.60 -6.89
N ASN A 162 -21.79 0.86 -7.03
CA ASN A 162 -23.15 1.29 -6.66
C ASN A 162 -23.57 2.63 -7.29
N ASN A 163 -23.17 2.90 -8.52
CA ASN A 163 -23.36 4.16 -9.26
C ASN A 163 -22.69 5.40 -8.61
N ASP A 164 -21.69 5.20 -7.77
CA ASP A 164 -21.03 6.29 -7.03
C ASP A 164 -19.96 7.03 -7.86
N LEU A 165 -19.46 6.42 -8.95
CA LEU A 165 -18.42 7.02 -9.78
C LEU A 165 -19.02 7.97 -10.82
N GLN A 166 -18.43 9.14 -10.93
CA GLN A 166 -18.80 10.18 -11.88
C GLN A 166 -17.65 10.42 -12.85
N ALA A 167 -17.84 10.10 -14.12
CA ALA A 167 -16.89 10.47 -15.15
C ALA A 167 -16.99 11.97 -15.43
N ILE A 168 -15.87 12.68 -15.32
CA ILE A 168 -15.81 14.11 -15.61
C ILE A 168 -15.09 14.43 -16.93
N ARG A 169 -14.53 13.40 -17.58
CA ARG A 169 -13.86 13.59 -18.86
C ARG A 169 -14.91 13.70 -19.97
N LEU A 170 -14.90 14.83 -20.65
CA LEU A 170 -15.72 15.04 -21.83
C LEU A 170 -15.04 14.40 -23.05
N ARG A 171 -15.89 13.91 -23.97
CA ARG A 171 -15.43 13.37 -25.23
C ARG A 171 -15.51 14.44 -26.32
N ALA A 172 -14.43 14.58 -27.09
CA ALA A 172 -14.38 15.47 -28.25
C ALA A 172 -14.98 14.81 -29.52
N LYS A 173 -15.04 13.46 -29.58
CA LYS A 173 -15.50 12.71 -30.74
C LYS A 173 -16.67 11.79 -30.37
N PRO A 174 -17.57 11.48 -31.32
CA PRO A 174 -18.66 10.53 -31.08
C PRO A 174 -18.13 9.11 -30.81
N ILE A 175 -18.94 8.29 -30.12
CA ILE A 175 -18.52 6.95 -29.68
C ILE A 175 -18.13 6.04 -30.85
N SER A 176 -18.85 6.16 -31.99
CA SER A 176 -18.60 5.40 -33.23
C SER A 176 -17.21 5.64 -33.84
N GLU A 177 -16.58 6.76 -33.53
CA GLU A 177 -15.20 7.03 -33.98
C GLU A 177 -14.13 6.50 -33.01
N VAL A 178 -14.52 6.14 -31.78
CA VAL A 178 -13.60 5.74 -30.72
C VAL A 178 -13.62 4.24 -30.47
N ILE A 179 -14.77 3.58 -30.66
CA ILE A 179 -14.92 2.13 -30.52
C ILE A 179 -15.21 1.58 -31.91
N LYS A 180 -14.30 0.76 -32.41
CA LYS A 180 -14.50 -0.03 -33.63
C LYS A 180 -14.65 -1.49 -33.21
N PHE A 181 -15.67 -2.15 -33.76
CA PHE A 181 -15.81 -3.59 -33.66
C PHE A 181 -15.35 -4.19 -34.99
N ASP A 182 -14.27 -4.95 -34.97
CA ASP A 182 -13.89 -5.80 -36.10
C ASP A 182 -14.69 -7.10 -35.97
N LEU A 183 -15.59 -7.33 -36.89
CA LEU A 183 -16.43 -8.55 -37.02
C LEU A 183 -15.70 -9.60 -37.80
#